data_9cb0e6cbf98fdc79f10f31ab763df9a9
#
_entry.id   9cb0e6cbf98fdc79f10f31ab763df9a9
#
_cell.length_a   1.000
_cell.length_b   1.000
_cell.length_c   1.000
_cell.angle_alpha   90.00
_cell.angle_beta   90.00
_cell.angle_gamma   90.00
#
_symmetry.space_group_name_H-M   'P 1'
#
loop_
_entity.id
_entity.type
_entity.pdbx_description
1 polymer ?
#
loop_
_entity_poly.entity_id
_entity_poly.type
_entity_poly.pdbx_seq_one_letter_code
_entity_poly.pdbx_strand_id
1 'polypeptide(L)'
;VHFESEFERELFALRQDKLRQIEALGQAKYPNQFAFTHTIPDIRSKWNETASETLEAEKPQVAIAGRILAIRAQGKAGFASLQQEGQRLQIYVRLDAVGEQAFALYKLLDLGDHIGVTGYLFRTRTGELTVHVESLKFLAKAMLTLPEKFHGLSDVEMRYRQRYVDLFTNLDSREVFVKRAKVLKAVRQFFDTRGYLEVETPMMQPIAGGAAARPFKTHHNTLDMDLFLRIAPELYLKRLVVGGLDRVYEINRNFRNEGISTQHNPEFTMLEFYQAYANYKDLMKLTKELIAFVAQEVNGTTKTIFNGVEIDLAVKQWQELTMREAIQVRWDNRFGQPPSAIDFLTSASFADFLGRAVEYWDSSRADLKPIKGALLYNVPDDGEDRLIAAIRNEFLILQGDLNKGLSLGKAIYTVFEDIVEPNLTRPTIIYDYPTVVSPLSKAKPDDPEHVERFEFFIGGFEVGNAFSELNDPVEQHKRFEDQLAERGRGDDEAHQMDEDYVRALSYGLPPTGGEGIGIDRLTMLLTGSKSIRDVILFPLMRSAKNVEQAQ
;
A
#
# COMPACT_ATOMS: atom_id res chain seq x y z
N VAL A 1 -20.90 -19.18 -18.02
CA VAL A 1 -19.57 -18.56 -18.03
C VAL A 1 -19.64 -17.39 -19.01
N HIS A 2 -19.13 -16.23 -18.64
CA HIS A 2 -18.96 -15.07 -19.52
C HIS A 2 -17.64 -15.25 -20.28
N PHE A 3 -17.63 -15.03 -21.59
CA PHE A 3 -16.44 -15.11 -22.44
C PHE A 3 -16.16 -13.73 -23.04
N GLU A 4 -14.89 -13.34 -23.06
CA GLU A 4 -14.44 -12.07 -23.63
C GLU A 4 -14.35 -12.13 -25.18
N SER A 5 -14.28 -13.34 -25.76
CA SER A 5 -14.20 -13.55 -27.21
C SER A 5 -14.81 -14.88 -27.65
N GLU A 6 -15.09 -15.01 -28.96
CA GLU A 6 -15.52 -16.28 -29.57
C GLU A 6 -14.42 -17.34 -29.45
N PHE A 7 -13.16 -16.95 -29.61
CA PHE A 7 -12.01 -17.83 -29.40
C PHE A 7 -11.99 -18.46 -28.00
N GLU A 8 -12.26 -17.67 -26.94
CA GLU A 8 -12.36 -18.24 -25.60
C GLU A 8 -13.48 -19.25 -25.46
N ARG A 9 -14.63 -18.99 -26.07
CA ARG A 9 -15.78 -19.90 -26.05
C ARG A 9 -15.43 -21.24 -26.74
N GLU A 10 -14.82 -21.20 -27.92
CA GLU A 10 -14.39 -22.39 -28.63
C GLU A 10 -13.34 -23.19 -27.87
N LEU A 11 -12.36 -22.50 -27.32
CA LEU A 11 -11.33 -23.12 -26.49
C LEU A 11 -11.90 -23.78 -25.25
N PHE A 12 -12.83 -23.11 -24.57
CA PHE A 12 -13.52 -23.65 -23.39
C PHE A 12 -14.24 -24.95 -23.75
N ALA A 13 -14.98 -24.98 -24.88
CA ALA A 13 -15.67 -26.17 -25.37
C ALA A 13 -14.68 -27.32 -25.68
N LEU A 14 -13.57 -27.02 -26.36
CA LEU A 14 -12.50 -27.99 -26.65
C LEU A 14 -11.93 -28.59 -25.35
N ARG A 15 -11.65 -27.76 -24.35
CA ARG A 15 -11.10 -28.20 -23.05
C ARG A 15 -12.13 -28.97 -22.23
N GLN A 16 -13.42 -28.67 -22.34
CA GLN A 16 -14.49 -29.49 -21.77
C GLN A 16 -14.51 -30.89 -22.39
N ASP A 17 -14.29 -31.00 -23.71
CA ASP A 17 -14.21 -32.29 -24.35
C ASP A 17 -13.00 -33.12 -23.91
N LYS A 18 -11.81 -32.49 -23.81
CA LYS A 18 -10.64 -33.12 -23.22
C LYS A 18 -10.88 -33.59 -21.78
N LEU A 19 -11.62 -32.82 -20.98
CA LEU A 19 -11.96 -33.19 -19.61
C LEU A 19 -12.86 -34.45 -19.56
N ARG A 20 -13.79 -34.60 -20.54
CA ARG A 20 -14.57 -35.84 -20.69
C ARG A 20 -13.69 -37.04 -21.05
N GLN A 21 -12.71 -36.83 -21.95
CA GLN A 21 -11.73 -37.86 -22.30
C GLN A 21 -10.85 -38.26 -21.11
N ILE A 22 -10.44 -37.30 -20.27
CA ILE A 22 -9.68 -37.54 -19.04
C ILE A 22 -10.52 -38.40 -18.07
N GLU A 23 -11.82 -38.11 -17.92
CA GLU A 23 -12.74 -38.90 -17.12
C GLU A 23 -12.89 -40.34 -17.65
N ALA A 24 -12.96 -40.51 -18.98
CA ALA A 24 -13.02 -41.83 -19.60
C ALA A 24 -11.76 -42.67 -19.38
N LEU A 25 -10.62 -42.04 -19.09
CA LEU A 25 -9.38 -42.71 -18.63
C LEU A 25 -9.40 -43.07 -17.15
N GLY A 26 -10.55 -42.95 -16.45
CA GLY A 26 -10.70 -43.30 -15.03
C GLY A 26 -10.16 -42.23 -14.06
N GLN A 27 -9.85 -41.02 -14.54
CA GLN A 27 -9.45 -39.92 -13.67
C GLN A 27 -10.66 -39.14 -13.15
N ALA A 28 -10.64 -38.73 -11.88
CA ALA A 28 -11.62 -37.80 -11.37
C ALA A 28 -11.41 -36.41 -12.03
N LYS A 29 -12.49 -35.75 -12.47
CA LYS A 29 -12.43 -34.40 -13.08
C LYS A 29 -11.80 -33.36 -12.17
N TYR A 30 -12.19 -33.36 -10.91
CA TYR A 30 -11.71 -32.45 -9.88
C TYR A 30 -11.63 -33.21 -8.56
N PRO A 31 -10.54 -33.96 -8.31
CA PRO A 31 -10.37 -34.68 -7.07
C PRO A 31 -10.24 -33.71 -5.89
N ASN A 32 -10.69 -34.13 -4.72
CA ASN A 32 -10.69 -33.30 -3.52
C ASN A 32 -9.34 -33.32 -2.77
N GLN A 33 -8.42 -34.21 -3.15
CA GLN A 33 -7.11 -34.30 -2.52
C GLN A 33 -6.05 -34.96 -3.42
N PHE A 34 -4.79 -34.63 -3.14
CA PHE A 34 -3.61 -35.33 -3.62
C PHE A 34 -2.57 -35.41 -2.49
N ALA A 35 -2.12 -36.60 -2.14
CA ALA A 35 -1.09 -36.77 -1.12
C ALA A 35 0.28 -36.45 -1.71
N PHE A 36 0.87 -35.34 -1.32
CA PHE A 36 2.24 -34.95 -1.68
C PHE A 36 3.19 -35.13 -0.50
N THR A 37 4.47 -35.37 -0.77
CA THR A 37 5.51 -35.49 0.24
C THR A 37 6.34 -34.23 0.39
N HIS A 38 6.51 -33.49 -0.70
CA HIS A 38 7.32 -32.27 -0.76
C HIS A 38 6.62 -31.22 -1.62
N THR A 39 6.81 -29.96 -1.30
CA THR A 39 6.55 -28.86 -2.23
C THR A 39 7.70 -28.72 -3.21
N ILE A 40 7.48 -28.02 -4.35
CA ILE A 40 8.58 -27.70 -5.28
C ILE A 40 9.66 -26.84 -4.60
N PRO A 41 9.33 -25.83 -3.75
CA PRO A 41 10.32 -25.13 -2.95
C PRO A 41 11.16 -26.04 -2.03
N ASP A 42 10.54 -27.03 -1.36
CA ASP A 42 11.29 -27.98 -0.52
C ASP A 42 12.33 -28.77 -1.34
N ILE A 43 11.94 -29.23 -2.53
CA ILE A 43 12.85 -29.94 -3.42
C ILE A 43 14.00 -29.04 -3.88
N ARG A 44 13.71 -27.82 -4.30
CA ARG A 44 14.73 -26.85 -4.71
C ARG A 44 15.68 -26.51 -3.55
N SER A 45 15.14 -26.30 -2.36
CA SER A 45 15.96 -26.03 -1.17
C SER A 45 16.90 -27.19 -0.81
N LYS A 46 16.40 -28.43 -0.92
CA LYS A 46 17.14 -29.61 -0.43
C LYS A 46 18.09 -30.20 -1.46
N TRP A 47 17.71 -30.25 -2.74
CA TRP A 47 18.45 -31.00 -3.77
C TRP A 47 18.93 -30.15 -4.96
N ASN A 48 18.76 -28.81 -4.92
CA ASN A 48 19.16 -27.98 -6.05
C ASN A 48 20.67 -28.08 -6.36
N GLU A 49 21.50 -28.25 -5.35
CA GLU A 49 22.97 -28.34 -5.50
C GLU A 49 23.49 -29.78 -5.42
N THR A 50 22.60 -30.80 -5.31
CA THR A 50 23.01 -32.20 -5.21
C THR A 50 23.57 -32.71 -6.54
N ALA A 51 24.71 -33.36 -6.52
CA ALA A 51 25.36 -33.90 -7.71
C ALA A 51 24.53 -35.01 -8.38
N SER A 52 24.73 -35.21 -9.71
CA SER A 52 24.01 -36.24 -10.49
C SER A 52 24.21 -37.63 -9.96
N GLU A 53 25.46 -37.98 -9.65
CA GLU A 53 25.88 -39.29 -9.16
C GLU A 53 25.18 -39.64 -7.83
N THR A 54 25.03 -38.68 -6.96
CA THR A 54 24.32 -38.84 -5.67
C THR A 54 22.84 -39.11 -5.92
N LEU A 55 22.19 -38.31 -6.79
CA LEU A 55 20.77 -38.50 -7.12
C LEU A 55 20.52 -39.83 -7.83
N GLU A 56 21.44 -40.31 -8.68
CA GLU A 56 21.34 -41.59 -9.37
C GLU A 56 21.48 -42.77 -8.39
N ALA A 57 22.34 -42.63 -7.38
CA ALA A 57 22.54 -43.65 -6.35
C ALA A 57 21.38 -43.72 -5.36
N GLU A 58 20.90 -42.59 -4.86
CA GLU A 58 19.89 -42.50 -3.81
C GLU A 58 18.45 -42.58 -4.35
N LYS A 59 18.20 -42.10 -5.55
CA LYS A 59 16.88 -41.99 -6.19
C LYS A 59 15.80 -41.44 -5.23
N PRO A 60 15.96 -40.24 -4.67
CA PRO A 60 15.02 -39.69 -3.70
C PRO A 60 13.60 -39.73 -4.24
N GLN A 61 12.71 -40.45 -3.56
CA GLN A 61 11.31 -40.58 -3.93
C GLN A 61 10.54 -39.31 -3.50
N VAL A 62 9.76 -38.78 -4.41
CA VAL A 62 8.97 -37.57 -4.18
C VAL A 62 7.56 -37.69 -4.77
N ALA A 63 6.59 -37.09 -4.11
CA ALA A 63 5.27 -36.85 -4.63
C ALA A 63 5.05 -35.32 -4.61
N ILE A 64 4.79 -34.71 -5.76
CA ILE A 64 4.62 -33.27 -5.93
C ILE A 64 3.38 -32.95 -6.75
N ALA A 65 2.83 -31.76 -6.55
CA ALA A 65 1.75 -31.21 -7.37
C ALA A 65 2.14 -29.83 -7.90
N GLY A 66 1.59 -29.44 -9.04
CA GLY A 66 1.85 -28.11 -9.58
C GLY A 66 1.05 -27.79 -10.85
N ARG A 67 1.10 -26.53 -11.25
CA ARG A 67 0.54 -26.02 -12.48
C ARG A 67 1.52 -26.21 -13.63
N ILE A 68 1.04 -26.74 -14.75
CA ILE A 68 1.84 -26.91 -15.98
C ILE A 68 2.05 -25.54 -16.65
N LEU A 69 3.30 -25.10 -16.74
CA LEU A 69 3.68 -23.88 -17.49
C LEU A 69 4.34 -24.17 -18.84
N ALA A 70 4.87 -25.37 -19.02
CA ALA A 70 5.39 -25.84 -20.29
C ALA A 70 5.15 -27.34 -20.40
N ILE A 71 4.81 -27.81 -21.59
CA ILE A 71 4.61 -29.23 -21.87
C ILE A 71 5.09 -29.53 -23.29
N ARG A 72 5.83 -30.62 -23.43
CA ARG A 72 6.28 -31.12 -24.73
C ARG A 72 6.19 -32.64 -24.70
N ALA A 73 5.55 -33.22 -25.70
CA ALA A 73 5.51 -34.66 -25.95
C ALA A 73 6.20 -34.98 -27.26
N GLN A 74 7.10 -35.95 -27.26
CA GLN A 74 7.77 -36.45 -28.47
C GLN A 74 7.86 -37.96 -28.42
N GLY A 75 7.16 -38.62 -29.36
CA GLY A 75 7.12 -40.09 -29.42
C GLY A 75 6.58 -40.71 -28.12
N LYS A 76 7.41 -41.50 -27.44
CA LYS A 76 7.09 -42.25 -26.22
C LYS A 76 7.57 -41.55 -24.92
N ALA A 77 7.95 -40.28 -25.01
CA ALA A 77 8.42 -39.52 -23.86
C ALA A 77 7.95 -38.06 -23.91
N GLY A 78 8.03 -37.36 -22.78
CA GLY A 78 7.72 -35.93 -22.71
C GLY A 78 8.31 -35.27 -21.50
N PHE A 79 8.46 -33.95 -21.59
CA PHE A 79 8.86 -33.09 -20.50
C PHE A 79 7.77 -32.07 -20.21
N ALA A 80 7.55 -31.77 -18.94
CA ALA A 80 6.73 -30.62 -18.55
C ALA A 80 7.42 -29.84 -17.41
N SER A 81 7.10 -28.58 -17.30
CA SER A 81 7.53 -27.74 -16.17
C SER A 81 6.33 -27.47 -15.27
N LEU A 82 6.43 -27.89 -14.02
CA LEU A 82 5.43 -27.62 -13.00
C LEU A 82 5.83 -26.40 -12.18
N GLN A 83 4.87 -25.57 -11.82
CA GLN A 83 5.05 -24.44 -10.91
C GLN A 83 4.24 -24.65 -9.63
N GLN A 84 4.87 -24.40 -8.51
CA GLN A 84 4.24 -24.28 -7.20
C GLN A 84 4.95 -23.19 -6.39
N GLU A 85 4.19 -22.32 -5.74
CA GLU A 85 4.71 -21.19 -4.93
C GLU A 85 5.74 -20.30 -5.64
N GLY A 86 5.57 -20.11 -6.95
CA GLY A 86 6.48 -19.31 -7.78
C GLY A 86 7.74 -20.03 -8.25
N GLN A 87 8.05 -21.22 -7.72
CA GLN A 87 9.19 -22.02 -8.16
C GLN A 87 8.79 -23.08 -9.20
N ARG A 88 9.73 -23.44 -10.07
CA ARG A 88 9.52 -24.40 -11.15
C ARG A 88 10.38 -25.64 -10.96
N LEU A 89 9.81 -26.80 -11.34
CA LEU A 89 10.52 -28.05 -11.40
C LEU A 89 10.14 -28.80 -12.67
N GLN A 90 11.14 -29.36 -13.34
CA GLN A 90 10.91 -30.19 -14.54
C GLN A 90 10.45 -31.58 -14.14
N ILE A 91 9.54 -32.16 -14.92
CA ILE A 91 9.18 -33.56 -14.84
C ILE A 91 9.47 -34.24 -16.19
N TYR A 92 9.83 -35.51 -16.14
CA TYR A 92 10.08 -36.36 -17.28
C TYR A 92 9.14 -37.56 -17.25
N VAL A 93 8.30 -37.69 -18.28
CA VAL A 93 7.27 -38.73 -18.39
C VAL A 93 7.64 -39.66 -19.52
N ARG A 94 7.73 -40.98 -19.25
CA ARG A 94 7.98 -42.00 -20.26
C ARG A 94 6.87 -43.03 -20.27
N LEU A 95 6.48 -43.47 -21.49
CA LEU A 95 5.44 -44.49 -21.68
C LEU A 95 5.72 -45.78 -20.93
N ASP A 96 6.96 -46.25 -20.99
CA ASP A 96 7.41 -47.48 -20.31
C ASP A 96 7.46 -47.40 -18.77
N ALA A 97 7.56 -46.20 -18.23
CA ALA A 97 7.55 -45.97 -16.77
C ALA A 97 6.13 -45.78 -16.21
N VAL A 98 5.29 -44.99 -16.91
CA VAL A 98 3.96 -44.66 -16.39
C VAL A 98 2.82 -45.54 -16.92
N GLY A 99 3.06 -46.31 -18.01
CA GLY A 99 2.07 -47.13 -18.69
C GLY A 99 1.18 -46.36 -19.68
N GLU A 100 0.42 -47.08 -20.51
CA GLU A 100 -0.34 -46.52 -21.60
C GLU A 100 -1.42 -45.54 -21.16
N GLN A 101 -2.16 -45.85 -20.10
CA GLN A 101 -3.26 -45.03 -19.59
C GLN A 101 -2.79 -43.68 -19.08
N ALA A 102 -1.73 -43.65 -18.23
CA ALA A 102 -1.15 -42.42 -17.72
C ALA A 102 -0.46 -41.61 -18.83
N PHE A 103 0.14 -42.28 -19.84
CA PHE A 103 0.73 -41.57 -20.97
C PHE A 103 -0.35 -40.99 -21.91
N ALA A 104 -1.51 -41.65 -22.07
CA ALA A 104 -2.68 -41.10 -22.75
C ALA A 104 -3.21 -39.85 -22.01
N LEU A 105 -3.31 -39.90 -20.67
CA LEU A 105 -3.61 -38.73 -19.86
C LEU A 105 -2.64 -37.58 -20.15
N TYR A 106 -1.33 -37.84 -20.13
CA TYR A 106 -0.29 -36.84 -20.38
C TYR A 106 -0.49 -36.10 -21.71
N LYS A 107 -0.96 -36.78 -22.76
CA LYS A 107 -1.25 -36.18 -24.07
C LYS A 107 -2.49 -35.30 -24.11
N LEU A 108 -3.42 -35.45 -23.16
CA LEU A 108 -4.64 -34.64 -23.04
C LEU A 108 -4.43 -33.36 -22.21
N LEU A 109 -3.29 -33.26 -21.54
CA LEU A 109 -2.99 -32.11 -20.69
C LEU A 109 -2.71 -30.84 -21.52
N ASP A 110 -3.10 -29.71 -20.97
CA ASP A 110 -2.88 -28.38 -21.52
C ASP A 110 -2.06 -27.52 -20.56
N LEU A 111 -1.53 -26.41 -21.09
CA LEU A 111 -0.92 -25.37 -20.27
C LEU A 111 -1.95 -24.82 -19.29
N GLY A 112 -1.55 -24.70 -18.04
CA GLY A 112 -2.39 -24.24 -16.94
C GLY A 112 -3.02 -25.36 -16.12
N ASP A 113 -3.09 -26.60 -16.64
CA ASP A 113 -3.62 -27.74 -15.89
C ASP A 113 -2.81 -27.98 -14.61
N HIS A 114 -3.49 -28.46 -13.59
CA HIS A 114 -2.82 -28.96 -12.37
C HIS A 114 -2.75 -30.49 -12.41
N ILE A 115 -1.57 -31.00 -12.10
CA ILE A 115 -1.31 -32.43 -11.99
C ILE A 115 -0.52 -32.75 -10.72
N GLY A 116 -0.69 -33.97 -10.25
CA GLY A 116 0.18 -34.61 -9.25
C GLY A 116 1.03 -35.69 -9.87
N VAL A 117 2.29 -35.79 -9.49
CA VAL A 117 3.21 -36.84 -9.96
C VAL A 117 3.95 -37.45 -8.78
N THR A 118 4.22 -38.76 -8.88
CA THR A 118 5.14 -39.45 -8.01
C THR A 118 6.30 -40.01 -8.83
N GLY A 119 7.47 -40.12 -8.23
CA GLY A 119 8.67 -40.63 -8.87
C GLY A 119 9.94 -40.23 -8.13
N TYR A 120 11.08 -40.33 -8.75
CA TYR A 120 12.37 -40.03 -8.14
C TYR A 120 13.09 -38.86 -8.82
N LEU A 121 13.94 -38.19 -8.07
CA LEU A 121 14.76 -37.08 -8.56
C LEU A 121 15.99 -37.58 -9.31
N PHE A 122 16.30 -36.92 -10.44
CA PHE A 122 17.53 -37.13 -11.20
C PHE A 122 17.94 -35.84 -11.90
N ARG A 123 19.14 -35.81 -12.48
CA ARG A 123 19.53 -34.71 -13.40
C ARG A 123 19.52 -35.17 -14.83
N THR A 124 19.00 -34.30 -15.70
CA THR A 124 19.11 -34.52 -17.15
C THR A 124 20.57 -34.37 -17.62
N ARG A 125 20.86 -34.76 -18.87
CA ARG A 125 22.19 -34.56 -19.48
C ARG A 125 22.64 -33.09 -19.51
N THR A 126 21.70 -32.15 -19.47
CA THR A 126 21.97 -30.71 -19.40
C THR A 126 22.06 -30.18 -17.96
N GLY A 127 22.00 -31.05 -16.97
CA GLY A 127 22.14 -30.71 -15.55
C GLY A 127 20.84 -30.26 -14.85
N GLU A 128 19.68 -30.23 -15.54
CA GLU A 128 18.41 -29.78 -14.94
C GLU A 128 17.86 -30.81 -13.93
N LEU A 129 17.56 -30.35 -12.71
CA LEU A 129 16.92 -31.18 -11.67
C LEU A 129 15.50 -31.52 -12.11
N THR A 130 15.18 -32.82 -12.17
CA THR A 130 13.97 -33.32 -12.81
C THR A 130 13.38 -34.48 -12.01
N VAL A 131 12.04 -34.62 -11.98
CA VAL A 131 11.37 -35.81 -11.46
C VAL A 131 11.19 -36.80 -12.60
N HIS A 132 11.75 -37.99 -12.49
CA HIS A 132 11.39 -39.13 -13.35
C HIS A 132 10.06 -39.69 -12.85
N VAL A 133 9.00 -39.48 -13.65
CA VAL A 133 7.64 -39.81 -13.24
C VAL A 133 7.36 -41.31 -13.33
N GLU A 134 6.84 -41.87 -12.26
CA GLU A 134 6.38 -43.25 -12.14
C GLU A 134 4.84 -43.34 -12.09
N SER A 135 4.17 -42.29 -11.56
CA SER A 135 2.71 -42.16 -11.65
C SER A 135 2.29 -40.74 -11.89
N LEU A 136 1.15 -40.56 -12.55
CA LEU A 136 0.56 -39.27 -12.94
C LEU A 136 -0.92 -39.25 -12.59
N LYS A 137 -1.36 -38.21 -11.88
CA LYS A 137 -2.75 -37.97 -11.50
C LYS A 137 -3.21 -36.59 -11.96
N PHE A 138 -4.37 -36.54 -12.59
CA PHE A 138 -5.03 -35.30 -12.95
C PHE A 138 -5.65 -34.63 -11.71
N LEU A 139 -5.53 -33.29 -11.59
CA LEU A 139 -6.05 -32.54 -10.44
C LEU A 139 -7.05 -31.46 -10.83
N ALA A 140 -6.75 -30.64 -11.84
CA ALA A 140 -7.68 -29.60 -12.28
C ALA A 140 -7.39 -29.17 -13.73
N LYS A 141 -8.45 -28.90 -14.49
CA LYS A 141 -8.37 -28.38 -15.86
C LYS A 141 -8.35 -26.86 -15.87
N ALA A 142 -7.39 -26.28 -16.55
CA ALA A 142 -7.44 -24.87 -16.92
C ALA A 142 -8.34 -24.73 -18.15
N MET A 143 -9.46 -24.03 -18.02
CA MET A 143 -10.43 -23.87 -19.09
C MET A 143 -10.10 -22.72 -20.04
N LEU A 144 -9.32 -21.74 -19.57
CA LEU A 144 -8.85 -20.58 -20.35
C LEU A 144 -7.35 -20.68 -20.64
N THR A 145 -6.87 -19.94 -21.64
CA THR A 145 -5.44 -19.87 -21.96
C THR A 145 -4.68 -19.12 -20.87
N LEU A 146 -3.43 -19.53 -20.68
CA LEU A 146 -2.47 -18.67 -19.99
C LEU A 146 -2.07 -17.51 -20.90
N PRO A 147 -1.76 -16.32 -20.36
CA PRO A 147 -1.14 -15.24 -21.11
C PRO A 147 0.14 -15.72 -21.83
N GLU A 148 0.55 -15.01 -22.89
CA GLU A 148 1.71 -15.41 -23.69
C GLU A 148 2.97 -15.61 -22.86
N LYS A 149 3.73 -16.65 -23.19
CA LYS A 149 4.84 -17.25 -22.41
C LYS A 149 5.95 -16.29 -21.98
N PHE A 150 6.13 -15.16 -22.67
CA PHE A 150 7.33 -14.34 -22.50
C PHE A 150 7.08 -12.98 -21.82
N HIS A 151 5.84 -12.54 -21.70
CA HIS A 151 5.51 -11.21 -21.21
C HIS A 151 4.53 -11.19 -20.02
N GLY A 152 3.96 -12.35 -19.62
CA GLY A 152 2.91 -12.40 -18.61
C GLY A 152 1.70 -11.53 -19.01
N LEU A 153 0.99 -10.99 -18.03
CA LEU A 153 0.06 -9.89 -18.25
C LEU A 153 0.87 -8.59 -18.30
N SER A 154 1.08 -8.03 -19.52
CA SER A 154 1.81 -6.76 -19.70
C SER A 154 0.94 -5.54 -19.43
N ASP A 155 -0.36 -5.63 -19.68
CA ASP A 155 -1.32 -4.57 -19.39
C ASP A 155 -1.52 -4.41 -17.87
N VAL A 156 -1.19 -3.22 -17.35
CA VAL A 156 -1.23 -2.93 -15.93
C VAL A 156 -2.65 -2.98 -15.36
N GLU A 157 -3.66 -2.53 -16.13
CA GLU A 157 -5.04 -2.57 -15.69
C GLU A 157 -5.55 -4.01 -15.60
N MET A 158 -5.24 -4.83 -16.59
CA MET A 158 -5.57 -6.26 -16.58
C MET A 158 -4.89 -6.99 -15.41
N ARG A 159 -3.66 -6.63 -15.05
CA ARG A 159 -2.98 -7.17 -13.86
C ARG A 159 -3.75 -6.90 -12.56
N TYR A 160 -4.36 -5.73 -12.44
CA TYR A 160 -5.19 -5.42 -11.26
C TYR A 160 -6.54 -6.14 -11.30
N ARG A 161 -7.19 -6.22 -12.46
CA ARG A 161 -8.49 -6.89 -12.63
C ARG A 161 -8.41 -8.41 -12.53
N GLN A 162 -7.35 -9.00 -13.10
CA GLN A 162 -7.09 -10.44 -13.09
C GLN A 162 -5.89 -10.80 -12.20
N ARG A 163 -5.88 -10.29 -10.97
CA ARG A 163 -4.77 -10.49 -10.02
C ARG A 163 -4.42 -11.98 -9.83
N TYR A 164 -5.41 -12.86 -9.87
CA TYR A 164 -5.21 -14.31 -9.81
C TYR A 164 -4.40 -14.86 -10.97
N VAL A 165 -4.42 -14.22 -12.14
CA VAL A 165 -3.54 -14.55 -13.28
C VAL A 165 -2.17 -13.90 -13.10
N ASP A 166 -2.12 -12.62 -12.74
CA ASP A 166 -0.91 -11.87 -12.47
C ASP A 166 0.01 -12.60 -11.46
N LEU A 167 -0.54 -13.10 -10.35
CA LEU A 167 0.22 -13.77 -9.29
C LEU A 167 0.98 -15.03 -9.71
N PHE A 168 0.51 -15.77 -10.70
CA PHE A 168 1.23 -16.96 -11.16
C PHE A 168 2.02 -16.74 -12.45
N THR A 169 1.77 -15.65 -13.18
CA THR A 169 2.52 -15.31 -14.40
C THR A 169 3.66 -14.32 -14.13
N ASN A 170 3.45 -13.34 -13.27
CA ASN A 170 4.41 -12.29 -12.91
C ASN A 170 4.91 -12.52 -11.48
N LEU A 171 6.06 -13.18 -11.36
CA LEU A 171 6.61 -13.53 -10.04
C LEU A 171 6.98 -12.31 -9.19
N ASP A 172 7.36 -11.21 -9.81
CA ASP A 172 7.65 -9.95 -9.12
C ASP A 172 6.41 -9.41 -8.40
N SER A 173 5.22 -9.49 -9.05
CA SER A 173 3.95 -9.15 -8.39
C SER A 173 3.67 -10.02 -7.17
N ARG A 174 3.93 -11.33 -7.29
CA ARG A 174 3.78 -12.26 -6.17
C ARG A 174 4.71 -11.91 -5.01
N GLU A 175 5.96 -11.56 -5.31
CA GLU A 175 6.97 -11.23 -4.28
C GLU A 175 6.57 -9.97 -3.49
N VAL A 176 5.92 -8.98 -4.11
CA VAL A 176 5.35 -7.82 -3.42
C VAL A 176 4.42 -8.26 -2.27
N PHE A 177 3.52 -9.22 -2.52
CA PHE A 177 2.57 -9.69 -1.50
C PHE A 177 3.22 -10.58 -0.44
N VAL A 178 4.26 -11.33 -0.80
CA VAL A 178 5.09 -12.07 0.17
C VAL A 178 5.80 -11.08 1.11
N LYS A 179 6.38 -10.00 0.56
CA LYS A 179 7.02 -8.94 1.36
C LYS A 179 5.99 -8.20 2.21
N ARG A 180 4.80 -7.89 1.68
CA ARG A 180 3.71 -7.29 2.47
C ARG A 180 3.35 -8.14 3.70
N ALA A 181 3.26 -9.45 3.54
CA ALA A 181 3.00 -10.34 4.67
C ALA A 181 4.15 -10.29 5.71
N LYS A 182 5.41 -10.18 5.26
CA LYS A 182 6.56 -9.98 6.15
C LYS A 182 6.52 -8.63 6.85
N VAL A 183 6.09 -7.54 6.17
CA VAL A 183 5.89 -6.22 6.80
C VAL A 183 4.94 -6.33 7.99
N LEU A 184 3.74 -6.90 7.78
CA LEU A 184 2.76 -7.08 8.85
C LEU A 184 3.29 -7.92 10.01
N LYS A 185 4.02 -9.01 9.71
CA LYS A 185 4.66 -9.84 10.73
C LYS A 185 5.71 -9.08 11.53
N ALA A 186 6.57 -8.33 10.85
CA ALA A 186 7.63 -7.54 11.49
C ALA A 186 7.05 -6.42 12.37
N VAL A 187 6.01 -5.73 11.92
CA VAL A 187 5.32 -4.72 12.72
C VAL A 187 4.76 -5.32 14.01
N ARG A 188 4.03 -6.45 13.94
CA ARG A 188 3.54 -7.15 15.14
C ARG A 188 4.68 -7.54 16.08
N GLN A 189 5.73 -8.15 15.55
CA GLN A 189 6.90 -8.54 16.34
C GLN A 189 7.53 -7.34 17.07
N PHE A 190 7.60 -6.18 16.41
CA PHE A 190 8.14 -4.96 17.01
C PHE A 190 7.33 -4.49 18.21
N PHE A 191 5.99 -4.45 18.08
CA PHE A 191 5.10 -4.00 19.14
C PHE A 191 4.93 -5.02 20.26
N ASP A 192 4.75 -6.30 19.94
CA ASP A 192 4.59 -7.38 20.91
C ASP A 192 5.80 -7.48 21.85
N THR A 193 7.02 -7.36 21.30
CA THR A 193 8.27 -7.40 22.10
C THR A 193 8.45 -6.17 23.00
N ARG A 194 7.67 -5.10 22.76
CA ARG A 194 7.66 -3.87 23.57
C ARG A 194 6.48 -3.76 24.52
N GLY A 195 5.69 -4.84 24.64
CA GLY A 195 4.58 -4.92 25.58
C GLY A 195 3.33 -4.13 25.16
N TYR A 196 3.15 -3.90 23.86
CA TYR A 196 1.89 -3.39 23.35
C TYR A 196 0.89 -4.52 23.19
N LEU A 197 -0.39 -4.22 23.39
CA LEU A 197 -1.50 -5.12 23.16
C LEU A 197 -2.13 -4.86 21.79
N GLU A 198 -2.18 -5.87 20.92
CA GLU A 198 -2.99 -5.80 19.68
C GLU A 198 -4.47 -5.86 20.05
N VAL A 199 -5.25 -4.90 19.55
CA VAL A 199 -6.69 -4.78 19.81
C VAL A 199 -7.46 -4.62 18.51
N GLU A 200 -8.77 -4.85 18.58
CA GLU A 200 -9.72 -4.59 17.49
C GLU A 200 -10.81 -3.65 17.99
N THR A 201 -11.07 -2.59 17.22
CA THR A 201 -12.13 -1.63 17.51
C THR A 201 -13.16 -1.61 16.37
N PRO A 202 -14.38 -1.06 16.57
CA PRO A 202 -15.43 -1.13 15.58
C PRO A 202 -15.06 -0.51 14.23
N MET A 203 -15.28 -1.25 13.14
CA MET A 203 -15.20 -0.73 11.77
C MET A 203 -16.45 0.05 11.36
N MET A 204 -17.63 -0.32 11.89
CA MET A 204 -18.87 0.43 11.71
C MET A 204 -19.12 1.25 12.97
N GLN A 205 -19.18 2.56 12.82
CA GLN A 205 -19.25 3.51 13.91
C GLN A 205 -20.50 4.38 13.78
N PRO A 206 -21.15 4.75 14.89
CA PRO A 206 -22.30 5.65 14.87
C PRO A 206 -21.92 7.10 14.52
N ILE A 207 -20.66 7.49 14.78
CA ILE A 207 -20.09 8.79 14.49
C ILE A 207 -18.75 8.57 13.79
N ALA A 208 -18.55 9.22 12.64
CA ALA A 208 -17.25 9.22 11.98
C ALA A 208 -16.34 10.26 12.63
N GLY A 209 -15.14 9.85 13.03
CA GLY A 209 -14.17 10.75 13.69
C GLY A 209 -12.75 10.17 13.70
N GLY A 210 -11.80 10.93 14.25
CA GLY A 210 -10.39 10.54 14.37
C GLY A 210 -9.52 10.93 13.16
N ALA A 211 -10.10 11.51 12.11
CA ALA A 211 -9.38 12.07 10.96
C ALA A 211 -10.26 13.09 10.24
N ALA A 212 -9.66 13.96 9.43
CA ALA A 212 -10.37 14.81 8.47
C ALA A 212 -10.51 14.01 7.18
N ALA A 213 -11.70 13.46 6.91
CA ALA A 213 -11.99 12.66 5.72
C ALA A 213 -13.49 12.44 5.54
N ARG A 214 -13.92 12.17 4.31
CA ARG A 214 -15.33 11.84 4.02
C ARG A 214 -15.60 10.36 4.33
N PRO A 215 -16.61 10.05 5.18
CA PRO A 215 -16.94 8.67 5.49
C PRO A 215 -17.83 8.02 4.42
N PHE A 216 -17.77 6.69 4.29
CA PHE A 216 -18.83 5.90 3.68
C PHE A 216 -19.96 5.71 4.70
N LYS A 217 -21.20 5.87 4.26
CA LYS A 217 -22.40 5.72 5.08
C LYS A 217 -23.13 4.42 4.73
N THR A 218 -23.64 3.73 5.74
CA THR A 218 -24.51 2.55 5.62
C THR A 218 -25.66 2.63 6.61
N HIS A 219 -26.63 1.69 6.55
CA HIS A 219 -27.79 1.65 7.43
C HIS A 219 -27.98 0.27 8.03
N HIS A 220 -28.17 0.20 9.35
CA HIS A 220 -28.47 -1.03 10.07
C HIS A 220 -29.99 -1.22 10.14
N ASN A 221 -30.55 -2.08 9.28
CA ASN A 221 -32.00 -2.23 9.11
C ASN A 221 -32.78 -2.59 10.40
N THR A 222 -32.21 -3.49 11.23
CA THR A 222 -32.92 -3.96 12.44
C THR A 222 -32.93 -2.91 13.55
N LEU A 223 -31.88 -2.11 13.67
CA LEU A 223 -31.77 -1.05 14.67
C LEU A 223 -32.29 0.30 14.16
N ASP A 224 -32.65 0.37 12.86
CA ASP A 224 -33.08 1.59 12.17
C ASP A 224 -32.14 2.77 12.45
N MET A 225 -30.83 2.54 12.26
CA MET A 225 -29.81 3.54 12.52
C MET A 225 -28.76 3.61 11.42
N ASP A 226 -28.33 4.82 11.14
CA ASP A 226 -27.21 5.07 10.24
C ASP A 226 -25.88 4.77 10.91
N LEU A 227 -24.98 4.15 10.16
CA LEU A 227 -23.61 3.87 10.57
C LEU A 227 -22.64 4.35 9.50
N PHE A 228 -21.42 4.60 9.92
CA PHE A 228 -20.32 4.98 9.05
C PHE A 228 -19.24 3.91 9.09
N LEU A 229 -18.63 3.62 7.92
CA LEU A 229 -17.36 2.90 7.91
C LEU A 229 -16.29 3.85 8.46
N ARG A 230 -15.48 3.37 9.41
CA ARG A 230 -14.51 4.21 10.13
C ARG A 230 -13.49 4.84 9.19
N ILE A 231 -13.18 6.10 9.44
CA ILE A 231 -12.10 6.82 8.78
C ILE A 231 -10.77 6.66 9.54
N ALA A 232 -10.84 6.41 10.85
CA ALA A 232 -9.73 6.09 11.76
C ALA A 232 -10.26 5.36 13.02
N PRO A 233 -9.47 4.53 13.71
CA PRO A 233 -9.80 3.94 15.01
C PRO A 233 -9.46 4.83 16.21
N GLU A 234 -8.85 6.00 16.01
CA GLU A 234 -8.24 6.89 16.99
C GLU A 234 -9.07 7.09 18.26
N LEU A 235 -10.33 7.55 18.13
CA LEU A 235 -11.17 7.87 19.27
C LEU A 235 -11.50 6.64 20.14
N TYR A 236 -11.53 5.45 19.55
CA TYR A 236 -11.72 4.20 20.28
C TYR A 236 -10.44 3.74 20.97
N LEU A 237 -9.29 3.86 20.31
CA LEU A 237 -8.01 3.50 20.92
C LEU A 237 -7.66 4.38 22.10
N LYS A 238 -7.97 5.69 22.04
CA LYS A 238 -7.83 6.59 23.20
C LYS A 238 -8.76 6.21 24.36
N ARG A 239 -10.00 5.77 24.10
CA ARG A 239 -10.89 5.24 25.14
C ARG A 239 -10.29 4.01 25.84
N LEU A 240 -9.55 3.16 25.12
CA LEU A 240 -8.84 2.01 25.72
C LEU A 240 -7.72 2.47 26.64
N VAL A 241 -6.99 3.53 26.28
CA VAL A 241 -5.96 4.12 27.14
C VAL A 241 -6.59 4.73 28.41
N VAL A 242 -7.71 5.45 28.29
CA VAL A 242 -8.51 5.88 29.46
C VAL A 242 -8.92 4.69 30.31
N GLY A 243 -9.24 3.55 29.69
CA GLY A 243 -9.59 2.30 30.36
C GLY A 243 -8.43 1.56 31.03
N GLY A 244 -7.19 2.11 30.98
CA GLY A 244 -6.01 1.53 31.60
C GLY A 244 -5.22 0.55 30.72
N LEU A 245 -5.47 0.50 29.42
CA LEU A 245 -4.61 -0.21 28.46
C LEU A 245 -3.51 0.76 27.97
N ASP A 246 -2.42 0.85 28.72
CA ASP A 246 -1.39 1.89 28.57
C ASP A 246 -0.65 1.84 27.22
N ARG A 247 -0.60 0.68 26.55
CA ARG A 247 0.04 0.49 25.26
C ARG A 247 -0.83 -0.38 24.37
N VAL A 248 -1.42 0.19 23.36
CA VAL A 248 -2.31 -0.51 22.41
C VAL A 248 -1.89 -0.24 20.99
N TYR A 249 -2.13 -1.21 20.12
CA TYR A 249 -2.03 -1.01 18.68
C TYR A 249 -3.10 -1.79 17.93
N GLU A 250 -3.48 -1.29 16.76
CA GLU A 250 -4.41 -1.95 15.84
C GLU A 250 -3.86 -1.89 14.42
N ILE A 251 -3.85 -3.02 13.70
CA ILE A 251 -3.57 -3.09 12.27
C ILE A 251 -4.85 -3.50 11.59
N ASN A 252 -5.51 -2.56 10.91
CA ASN A 252 -6.81 -2.84 10.30
C ASN A 252 -7.13 -1.90 9.13
N ARG A 253 -8.34 -2.05 8.56
CA ARG A 253 -8.82 -1.25 7.44
C ARG A 253 -9.45 0.05 7.92
N ASN A 254 -9.12 1.13 7.20
CA ASN A 254 -9.84 2.40 7.24
C ASN A 254 -10.44 2.70 5.87
N PHE A 255 -11.49 3.52 5.85
CA PHE A 255 -12.30 3.79 4.67
C PHE A 255 -12.48 5.30 4.51
N ARG A 256 -12.07 5.85 3.36
CA ARG A 256 -12.24 7.27 3.03
C ARG A 256 -12.91 7.39 1.67
N ASN A 257 -14.04 8.08 1.60
CA ASN A 257 -14.82 8.26 0.38
C ASN A 257 -14.25 9.41 -0.46
N GLU A 258 -13.04 9.19 -0.94
CA GLU A 258 -12.22 10.16 -1.66
C GLU A 258 -11.80 9.63 -3.03
N GLY A 259 -11.08 10.47 -3.79
CA GLY A 259 -10.58 10.11 -5.11
C GLY A 259 -9.56 8.97 -5.07
N ILE A 260 -9.46 8.22 -6.17
CA ILE A 260 -8.46 7.15 -6.36
C ILE A 260 -7.27 7.73 -7.11
N SER A 261 -6.05 7.52 -6.56
CA SER A 261 -4.80 7.94 -7.18
C SER A 261 -3.75 6.83 -7.12
N THR A 262 -2.51 7.14 -7.47
CA THR A 262 -1.37 6.24 -7.26
C THR A 262 -1.02 6.05 -5.79
N GLN A 263 -1.44 6.95 -4.92
CA GLN A 263 -1.15 6.95 -3.48
C GLN A 263 -2.39 6.73 -2.60
N HIS A 264 -3.60 6.79 -3.18
CA HIS A 264 -4.87 6.71 -2.45
C HIS A 264 -5.77 5.61 -3.00
N ASN A 265 -6.33 4.81 -2.08
CA ASN A 265 -7.38 3.83 -2.33
C ASN A 265 -8.46 4.00 -1.26
N PRO A 266 -9.76 3.96 -1.60
CA PRO A 266 -10.83 4.20 -0.64
C PRO A 266 -10.84 3.29 0.58
N GLU A 267 -10.28 2.09 0.45
CA GLU A 267 -10.02 1.12 1.51
C GLU A 267 -8.53 0.85 1.58
N PHE A 268 -7.92 1.09 2.74
CA PHE A 268 -6.48 0.95 2.93
C PHE A 268 -6.16 0.40 4.32
N THR A 269 -4.95 -0.12 4.51
CA THR A 269 -4.50 -0.68 5.79
C THR A 269 -3.65 0.33 6.54
N MET A 270 -4.04 0.62 7.78
CA MET A 270 -3.24 1.40 8.72
C MET A 270 -2.83 0.58 9.94
N LEU A 271 -1.68 0.91 10.47
CA LEU A 271 -1.28 0.67 11.85
C LEU A 271 -1.60 1.94 12.62
N GLU A 272 -2.33 1.85 13.73
CA GLU A 272 -2.40 2.91 14.73
C GLU A 272 -2.00 2.38 16.10
N PHE A 273 -1.24 3.15 16.84
CA PHE A 273 -0.82 2.77 18.18
C PHE A 273 -0.77 3.97 19.13
N TYR A 274 -0.99 3.69 20.42
CA TYR A 274 -1.04 4.69 21.48
C TYR A 274 -0.23 4.22 22.67
N GLN A 275 0.50 5.14 23.29
CA GLN A 275 1.30 4.88 24.47
C GLN A 275 1.07 5.95 25.54
N ALA A 276 0.55 5.52 26.70
CA ALA A 276 0.47 6.37 27.88
C ALA A 276 1.87 6.77 28.38
N TYR A 277 1.96 7.96 28.98
CA TYR A 277 3.18 8.55 29.55
C TYR A 277 4.30 8.75 28.51
N ALA A 278 3.94 8.95 27.24
CA ALA A 278 4.81 9.30 26.15
C ALA A 278 4.32 10.59 25.46
N ASN A 279 5.21 11.26 24.76
CA ASN A 279 4.91 12.43 23.95
C ASN A 279 5.42 12.25 22.51
N TYR A 280 5.18 13.22 21.64
CA TYR A 280 5.56 13.16 20.22
C TYR A 280 7.07 12.93 19.99
N LYS A 281 7.96 13.41 20.89
CA LYS A 281 9.42 13.18 20.77
C LYS A 281 9.81 11.74 21.05
N ASP A 282 9.11 11.08 21.99
CA ASP A 282 9.28 9.65 22.23
C ASP A 282 8.85 8.85 21.01
N LEU A 283 7.72 9.26 20.37
CA LEU A 283 7.24 8.64 19.15
C LEU A 283 8.18 8.87 17.97
N MET A 284 8.75 10.06 17.77
CA MET A 284 9.76 10.31 16.73
C MET A 284 10.93 9.31 16.79
N LYS A 285 11.35 8.95 18.02
CA LYS A 285 12.38 7.93 18.22
C LYS A 285 11.87 6.54 17.87
N LEU A 286 10.68 6.19 18.36
CA LEU A 286 10.05 4.87 18.14
C LEU A 286 9.78 4.62 16.65
N THR A 287 9.29 5.63 15.91
CA THR A 287 9.06 5.60 14.47
C THR A 287 10.33 5.23 13.70
N LYS A 288 11.44 5.91 13.98
CA LYS A 288 12.72 5.63 13.32
C LYS A 288 13.19 4.19 13.59
N GLU A 289 13.03 3.72 14.84
CA GLU A 289 13.37 2.34 15.23
C GLU A 289 12.46 1.31 14.52
N LEU A 290 11.15 1.57 14.47
CA LEU A 290 10.17 0.71 13.81
C LEU A 290 10.47 0.56 12.32
N ILE A 291 10.64 1.67 11.61
CA ILE A 291 10.87 1.67 10.16
C ILE A 291 12.18 0.96 9.80
N ALA A 292 13.27 1.23 10.56
CA ALA A 292 14.54 0.54 10.38
C ALA A 292 14.43 -0.96 10.65
N PHE A 293 13.72 -1.35 11.72
CA PHE A 293 13.49 -2.76 12.07
C PHE A 293 12.69 -3.49 10.98
N VAL A 294 11.58 -2.92 10.53
CA VAL A 294 10.75 -3.53 9.50
C VAL A 294 11.53 -3.68 8.19
N ALA A 295 12.30 -2.67 7.78
CA ALA A 295 13.14 -2.74 6.59
C ALA A 295 14.18 -3.89 6.69
N GLN A 296 14.82 -4.02 7.83
CA GLN A 296 15.80 -5.08 8.09
C GLN A 296 15.17 -6.48 8.04
N GLU A 297 13.99 -6.66 8.64
CA GLU A 297 13.27 -7.96 8.65
C GLU A 297 12.74 -8.35 7.26
N VAL A 298 12.31 -7.38 6.46
CA VAL A 298 11.70 -7.62 5.14
C VAL A 298 12.74 -7.81 4.04
N ASN A 299 13.75 -6.94 4.00
CA ASN A 299 14.74 -6.86 2.93
C ASN A 299 16.13 -7.37 3.34
N GLY A 300 16.37 -7.71 4.61
CA GLY A 300 17.69 -8.04 5.13
C GLY A 300 18.67 -6.85 5.23
N THR A 301 18.16 -5.63 5.03
CA THR A 301 18.92 -4.38 5.06
C THR A 301 17.98 -3.21 5.34
N THR A 302 18.52 -2.11 5.89
CA THR A 302 17.76 -0.85 6.03
C THR A 302 17.61 -0.07 4.73
N LYS A 303 18.26 -0.51 3.64
CA LYS A 303 18.21 0.17 2.35
C LYS A 303 17.07 -0.36 1.48
N THR A 304 16.45 0.54 0.75
CA THR A 304 15.44 0.24 -0.27
C THR A 304 15.67 1.08 -1.52
N ILE A 305 15.11 0.66 -2.65
CA ILE A 305 15.13 1.44 -3.89
C ILE A 305 13.70 1.85 -4.19
N PHE A 306 13.44 3.15 -4.24
CA PHE A 306 12.15 3.70 -4.62
C PHE A 306 12.32 4.77 -5.70
N ASN A 307 11.54 4.69 -6.78
CA ASN A 307 11.66 5.56 -7.97
C ASN A 307 13.10 5.65 -8.53
N GLY A 308 13.87 4.55 -8.44
CA GLY A 308 15.26 4.50 -8.91
C GLY A 308 16.29 5.14 -7.97
N VAL A 309 15.87 5.64 -6.82
CA VAL A 309 16.75 6.23 -5.80
C VAL A 309 16.94 5.26 -4.64
N GLU A 310 18.19 5.04 -4.22
CA GLU A 310 18.49 4.30 -3.00
C GLU A 310 18.20 5.17 -1.77
N ILE A 311 17.37 4.66 -0.87
CA ILE A 311 16.98 5.31 0.39
C ILE A 311 17.44 4.42 1.55
N ASP A 312 18.21 4.98 2.48
CA ASP A 312 18.60 4.29 3.71
C ASP A 312 17.70 4.71 4.88
N LEU A 313 16.98 3.75 5.42
CA LEU A 313 16.00 3.91 6.50
C LEU A 313 16.61 3.75 7.90
N ALA A 314 17.95 3.64 8.01
CA ALA A 314 18.63 3.52 9.30
C ALA A 314 18.36 4.74 10.19
N VAL A 315 18.19 4.53 11.49
CA VAL A 315 17.82 5.56 12.49
C VAL A 315 18.62 6.86 12.37
N LYS A 316 19.91 6.76 12.08
CA LYS A 316 20.83 7.93 11.97
C LYS A 316 20.70 8.72 10.66
N GLN A 317 19.94 8.25 9.68
CA GLN A 317 19.80 8.88 8.36
C GLN A 317 18.62 9.86 8.30
N TRP A 318 17.81 9.91 9.34
CA TRP A 318 16.61 10.75 9.37
C TRP A 318 16.98 12.22 9.58
N GLN A 319 16.29 13.09 8.81
CA GLN A 319 16.27 14.52 9.04
C GLN A 319 15.09 14.88 9.95
N GLU A 320 15.26 15.89 10.78
CA GLU A 320 14.21 16.44 11.64
C GLU A 320 14.20 17.95 11.42
N LEU A 321 13.06 18.49 10.97
CA LEU A 321 12.87 19.92 10.67
C LEU A 321 11.50 20.36 11.18
N THR A 322 11.44 21.55 11.75
CA THR A 322 10.14 22.21 11.90
C THR A 322 9.54 22.53 10.54
N MET A 323 8.22 22.67 10.44
CA MET A 323 7.56 23.03 9.18
C MET A 323 8.13 24.33 8.59
N ARG A 324 8.39 25.34 9.42
CA ARG A 324 9.00 26.62 8.97
C ARG A 324 10.41 26.42 8.42
N GLU A 325 11.26 25.68 9.13
CA GLU A 325 12.62 25.34 8.65
C GLU A 325 12.57 24.55 7.35
N ALA A 326 11.63 23.61 7.22
CA ALA A 326 11.46 22.82 6.01
C ALA A 326 11.09 23.70 4.80
N ILE A 327 10.18 24.65 4.95
CA ILE A 327 9.86 25.64 3.91
C ILE A 327 11.10 26.46 3.55
N GLN A 328 11.86 26.93 4.53
CA GLN A 328 13.08 27.74 4.27
C GLN A 328 14.15 26.96 3.52
N VAL A 329 14.41 25.71 3.95
CA VAL A 329 15.50 24.87 3.38
C VAL A 329 15.12 24.30 2.01
N ARG A 330 13.81 24.04 1.77
CA ARG A 330 13.30 23.43 0.54
C ARG A 330 12.63 24.43 -0.40
N TRP A 331 12.73 25.72 -0.10
CA TRP A 331 12.16 26.76 -0.93
C TRP A 331 12.64 26.66 -2.38
N ASP A 332 11.71 26.83 -3.32
CA ASP A 332 12.06 26.82 -4.73
C ASP A 332 12.58 28.19 -5.17
N ASN A 333 13.86 28.24 -5.53
CA ASN A 333 14.54 29.47 -5.94
C ASN A 333 13.91 30.17 -7.17
N ARG A 334 13.04 29.48 -7.90
CA ARG A 334 12.25 30.07 -8.99
C ARG A 334 11.26 31.13 -8.49
N PHE A 335 10.94 31.11 -7.20
CA PHE A 335 10.15 32.12 -6.50
C PHE A 335 11.01 33.11 -5.69
N GLY A 336 12.31 33.21 -5.97
CA GLY A 336 13.22 34.12 -5.30
C GLY A 336 13.74 33.58 -3.97
N GLN A 337 13.98 34.50 -3.02
CA GLN A 337 14.54 34.14 -1.71
C GLN A 337 13.50 33.44 -0.82
N PRO A 338 13.94 32.48 0.01
CA PRO A 338 13.05 31.81 0.97
C PRO A 338 12.48 32.80 2.00
N PRO A 339 11.33 32.46 2.64
CA PRO A 339 10.77 33.28 3.69
C PRO A 339 11.74 33.40 4.88
N SER A 340 11.82 34.59 5.45
CA SER A 340 12.55 34.85 6.69
C SER A 340 11.67 34.57 7.91
N ALA A 341 12.25 34.54 9.11
CA ALA A 341 11.48 34.40 10.34
C ALA A 341 10.39 35.49 10.52
N ILE A 342 10.61 36.69 10.02
CA ILE A 342 9.64 37.81 10.10
C ILE A 342 8.42 37.53 9.23
N ASP A 343 8.58 36.89 8.08
CA ASP A 343 7.48 36.60 7.18
C ASP A 343 6.45 35.65 7.79
N PHE A 344 6.85 34.81 8.74
CA PHE A 344 6.00 33.88 9.47
C PHE A 344 5.29 34.47 10.71
N LEU A 345 5.45 35.77 11.02
CA LEU A 345 4.91 36.33 12.25
C LEU A 345 3.43 36.69 12.16
N THR A 346 2.96 37.15 11.00
CA THR A 346 1.57 37.60 10.82
C THR A 346 1.04 37.22 9.46
N SER A 347 -0.31 37.16 9.35
CA SER A 347 -0.98 36.95 8.03
C SER A 347 -0.57 38.03 7.03
N ALA A 348 -0.39 39.28 7.45
CA ALA A 348 0.01 40.37 6.59
C ALA A 348 1.46 40.19 6.06
N SER A 349 2.42 39.87 6.95
CA SER A 349 3.82 39.66 6.52
C SER A 349 3.96 38.44 5.59
N PHE A 350 3.18 37.39 5.83
CA PHE A 350 3.20 36.21 4.98
C PHE A 350 2.51 36.47 3.62
N ALA A 351 1.41 37.23 3.59
CA ALA A 351 0.79 37.68 2.34
C ALA A 351 1.73 38.55 1.50
N ASP A 352 2.45 39.48 2.13
CA ASP A 352 3.48 40.30 1.46
C ASP A 352 4.62 39.44 0.93
N PHE A 353 5.05 38.43 1.65
CA PHE A 353 6.07 37.47 1.19
C PHE A 353 5.59 36.72 -0.05
N LEU A 354 4.37 36.15 -0.04
CA LEU A 354 3.79 35.45 -1.21
C LEU A 354 3.69 36.40 -2.43
N GLY A 355 3.30 37.66 -2.20
CA GLY A 355 3.28 38.69 -3.26
C GLY A 355 4.66 38.90 -3.89
N ARG A 356 5.72 39.06 -3.08
CA ARG A 356 7.10 39.18 -3.57
C ARG A 356 7.57 37.94 -4.35
N ALA A 357 7.18 36.75 -3.91
CA ALA A 357 7.52 35.50 -4.59
C ALA A 357 6.85 35.43 -5.98
N VAL A 358 5.58 35.81 -6.08
CA VAL A 358 4.86 35.90 -7.37
C VAL A 358 5.48 36.94 -8.29
N GLU A 359 5.74 38.15 -7.79
CA GLU A 359 6.39 39.21 -8.57
C GLU A 359 7.77 38.80 -9.11
N TYR A 360 8.56 38.10 -8.30
CA TYR A 360 9.85 37.59 -8.71
C TYR A 360 9.70 36.57 -9.86
N TRP A 361 8.80 35.59 -9.72
CA TRP A 361 8.52 34.61 -10.77
C TRP A 361 8.03 35.27 -12.05
N ASP A 362 7.05 36.19 -11.98
CA ASP A 362 6.48 36.92 -13.12
C ASP A 362 7.57 37.74 -13.87
N SER A 363 8.48 38.37 -13.13
CA SER A 363 9.58 39.14 -13.72
C SER A 363 10.64 38.26 -14.37
N SER A 364 10.91 37.08 -13.81
CA SER A 364 11.87 36.11 -14.35
C SER A 364 11.38 35.37 -15.59
N ARG A 365 10.05 35.35 -15.82
CA ARG A 365 9.37 34.64 -16.91
C ARG A 365 8.55 35.60 -17.78
N ALA A 366 9.13 36.77 -18.11
CA ALA A 366 8.51 37.77 -18.99
C ALA A 366 8.21 37.26 -20.42
N ASP A 367 8.77 36.10 -20.80
CA ASP A 367 8.48 35.34 -22.02
C ASP A 367 7.10 34.66 -22.00
N LEU A 368 6.55 34.37 -20.83
CA LEU A 368 5.23 33.74 -20.68
C LEU A 368 4.14 34.81 -20.68
N LYS A 369 3.18 34.70 -21.61
CA LYS A 369 2.06 35.64 -21.67
C LYS A 369 0.88 35.13 -20.83
N PRO A 370 0.33 35.97 -19.91
CA PRO A 370 -0.88 35.58 -19.19
C PRO A 370 -2.06 35.44 -20.17
N ILE A 371 -2.88 34.42 -19.97
CA ILE A 371 -4.12 34.25 -20.72
C ILE A 371 -5.13 35.30 -20.21
N LYS A 372 -5.57 36.21 -21.09
CA LYS A 372 -6.50 37.28 -20.74
C LYS A 372 -7.78 36.67 -20.12
N GLY A 373 -8.05 37.00 -18.85
CA GLY A 373 -9.24 36.56 -18.12
C GLY A 373 -9.18 35.22 -17.42
N ALA A 374 -8.00 34.55 -17.38
CA ALA A 374 -7.78 33.36 -16.59
C ALA A 374 -6.51 33.54 -15.72
N LEU A 375 -6.51 32.93 -14.53
CA LEU A 375 -5.34 32.84 -13.65
C LEU A 375 -4.23 31.91 -14.21
N LEU A 376 -4.39 31.46 -15.45
CA LEU A 376 -3.51 30.48 -16.11
C LEU A 376 -2.57 31.19 -17.10
N TYR A 377 -1.32 30.76 -17.13
CA TYR A 377 -0.35 31.10 -18.17
C TYR A 377 -0.40 30.08 -19.32
N ASN A 378 -0.10 30.54 -20.53
CA ASN A 378 0.11 29.64 -21.67
C ASN A 378 1.53 29.03 -21.52
N VAL A 379 1.64 27.96 -20.76
CA VAL A 379 2.91 27.30 -20.47
C VAL A 379 3.11 26.20 -21.50
N PRO A 380 4.31 26.03 -22.08
CA PRO A 380 4.66 24.88 -22.90
C PRO A 380 4.35 23.59 -22.16
N ASP A 381 4.02 22.52 -22.86
CA ASP A 381 3.57 21.23 -22.30
C ASP A 381 4.74 20.39 -21.75
N ASP A 382 5.76 21.03 -21.17
CA ASP A 382 6.75 20.38 -20.32
C ASP A 382 6.19 20.37 -18.88
N GLY A 383 5.89 19.23 -18.34
CA GLY A 383 5.16 19.08 -17.09
C GLY A 383 5.69 19.90 -15.89
N GLU A 384 6.94 20.34 -15.91
CA GLU A 384 7.59 21.07 -14.82
C GLU A 384 7.18 22.55 -14.77
N ASP A 385 7.20 23.27 -15.89
CA ASP A 385 6.76 24.68 -15.94
C ASP A 385 5.26 24.82 -15.62
N ARG A 386 4.45 23.81 -15.98
CA ARG A 386 3.02 23.79 -15.66
C ARG A 386 2.76 23.62 -14.16
N LEU A 387 3.54 22.79 -13.48
CA LEU A 387 3.46 22.63 -12.03
C LEU A 387 3.82 23.94 -11.31
N ILE A 388 4.92 24.58 -11.71
CA ILE A 388 5.35 25.84 -11.09
C ILE A 388 4.36 26.97 -11.32
N ALA A 389 3.72 27.05 -12.50
CA ALA A 389 2.67 28.01 -12.77
C ALA A 389 1.43 27.74 -11.89
N ALA A 390 1.13 26.48 -11.57
CA ALA A 390 0.05 26.14 -10.63
C ALA A 390 0.38 26.61 -9.21
N ILE A 391 1.59 26.37 -8.71
CA ILE A 391 2.06 26.86 -7.40
C ILE A 391 2.02 28.40 -7.33
N ARG A 392 2.45 29.08 -8.38
CA ARG A 392 2.35 30.54 -8.47
C ARG A 392 0.90 31.03 -8.32
N ASN A 393 -0.04 30.37 -8.98
CA ASN A 393 -1.45 30.71 -8.87
C ASN A 393 -1.99 30.46 -7.47
N GLU A 394 -1.58 29.36 -6.83
CA GLU A 394 -1.93 29.07 -5.44
C GLU A 394 -1.43 30.17 -4.50
N PHE A 395 -0.20 30.68 -4.70
CA PHE A 395 0.31 31.82 -3.91
C PHE A 395 -0.54 33.08 -4.04
N LEU A 396 -1.06 33.38 -5.23
CA LEU A 396 -1.99 34.50 -5.42
C LEU A 396 -3.32 34.29 -4.70
N ILE A 397 -3.85 33.08 -4.75
CA ILE A 397 -5.09 32.71 -4.05
C ILE A 397 -4.87 32.86 -2.54
N LEU A 398 -3.82 32.25 -2.00
CA LEU A 398 -3.47 32.33 -0.58
C LEU A 398 -3.25 33.78 -0.11
N GLN A 399 -2.55 34.60 -0.90
CA GLN A 399 -2.39 36.02 -0.60
C GLN A 399 -3.75 36.73 -0.50
N GLY A 400 -4.66 36.48 -1.45
CA GLY A 400 -6.00 37.03 -1.45
C GLY A 400 -6.83 36.57 -0.26
N ASP A 401 -6.72 35.32 0.11
CA ASP A 401 -7.50 34.70 1.20
C ASP A 401 -6.95 35.08 2.59
N LEU A 402 -5.63 35.23 2.76
CA LEU A 402 -5.04 35.83 3.97
C LEU A 402 -5.59 37.25 4.21
N ASN A 403 -5.72 38.07 3.15
CA ASN A 403 -6.29 39.39 3.26
C ASN A 403 -7.81 39.41 3.56
N LYS A 404 -8.51 38.27 3.37
CA LYS A 404 -9.92 38.05 3.70
C LYS A 404 -10.12 37.35 5.06
N GLY A 405 -9.05 37.01 5.76
CA GLY A 405 -9.11 36.41 7.10
C GLY A 405 -8.78 34.91 7.18
N LEU A 406 -8.22 34.31 6.12
CA LEU A 406 -7.62 32.96 6.25
C LEU A 406 -6.56 32.98 7.35
N SER A 407 -6.52 31.94 8.18
CA SER A 407 -5.51 31.85 9.23
C SER A 407 -4.11 31.67 8.65
N LEU A 408 -3.11 32.30 9.28
CA LEU A 408 -1.70 32.16 8.93
C LEU A 408 -1.27 30.69 8.90
N GLY A 409 -1.69 29.91 9.89
CA GLY A 409 -1.33 28.49 9.97
C GLY A 409 -1.84 27.66 8.79
N LYS A 410 -3.07 27.90 8.32
CA LYS A 410 -3.57 27.22 7.10
C LYS A 410 -2.75 27.60 5.87
N ALA A 411 -2.41 28.87 5.69
CA ALA A 411 -1.60 29.31 4.55
C ALA A 411 -0.18 28.74 4.57
N ILE A 412 0.47 28.69 5.74
CA ILE A 412 1.80 28.05 5.90
C ILE A 412 1.72 26.56 5.56
N TYR A 413 0.68 25.86 6.02
CA TYR A 413 0.46 24.44 5.76
C TYR A 413 0.28 24.18 4.25
N THR A 414 -0.53 24.97 3.54
CA THR A 414 -0.70 24.82 2.08
C THR A 414 0.62 25.05 1.32
N VAL A 415 1.40 26.08 1.70
CA VAL A 415 2.72 26.30 1.09
C VAL A 415 3.68 25.12 1.35
N PHE A 416 3.58 24.50 2.52
CA PHE A 416 4.35 23.30 2.85
C PHE A 416 3.96 22.12 1.94
N GLU A 417 2.68 21.83 1.79
CA GLU A 417 2.18 20.76 0.92
C GLU A 417 2.62 20.93 -0.54
N ASP A 418 2.53 22.15 -1.07
CA ASP A 418 2.85 22.43 -2.47
C ASP A 418 4.34 22.37 -2.81
N ILE A 419 5.18 22.91 -1.91
CA ILE A 419 6.62 23.11 -2.20
C ILE A 419 7.50 22.07 -1.53
N VAL A 420 7.19 21.68 -0.30
CA VAL A 420 8.12 20.89 0.52
C VAL A 420 7.86 19.41 0.40
N GLU A 421 6.61 18.98 0.57
CA GLU A 421 6.24 17.57 0.65
C GLU A 421 6.73 16.75 -0.55
N PRO A 422 6.51 17.15 -1.83
CA PRO A 422 6.95 16.38 -3.00
C PRO A 422 8.46 16.18 -3.07
N ASN A 423 9.22 17.05 -2.38
CA ASN A 423 10.69 17.06 -2.36
C ASN A 423 11.30 16.30 -1.16
N LEU A 424 10.49 15.75 -0.26
CA LEU A 424 10.95 14.97 0.89
C LEU A 424 11.21 13.51 0.53
N THR A 425 12.19 13.29 -0.34
CA THR A 425 12.51 11.94 -0.86
C THR A 425 13.31 11.09 0.14
N ARG A 426 14.08 11.71 1.05
CA ARG A 426 14.81 11.03 2.12
C ARG A 426 13.96 10.94 3.38
N PRO A 427 14.24 9.99 4.30
CA PRO A 427 13.53 9.90 5.56
C PRO A 427 13.60 11.22 6.33
N THR A 428 12.47 11.90 6.47
CA THR A 428 12.38 13.22 7.08
C THR A 428 11.17 13.27 8.02
N ILE A 429 11.38 13.76 9.23
CA ILE A 429 10.33 14.11 10.17
C ILE A 429 10.12 15.62 10.10
N ILE A 430 8.88 16.03 9.86
CA ILE A 430 8.44 17.42 9.94
C ILE A 430 7.61 17.55 11.20
N TYR A 431 7.93 18.51 12.06
CA TYR A 431 7.25 18.69 13.35
C TYR A 431 6.86 20.16 13.62
N ASP A 432 6.12 20.41 14.70
CA ASP A 432 5.55 21.71 15.06
C ASP A 432 4.57 22.23 14.00
N TYR A 433 3.47 21.51 13.84
CA TYR A 433 2.35 21.86 12.95
C TYR A 433 1.49 22.98 13.55
N PRO A 434 0.83 23.81 12.71
CA PRO A 434 -0.11 24.80 13.19
C PRO A 434 -1.32 24.17 13.90
N THR A 435 -1.77 24.79 15.00
CA THR A 435 -2.90 24.32 15.82
C THR A 435 -4.19 24.23 15.00
N VAL A 436 -4.40 25.15 14.07
CA VAL A 436 -5.62 25.24 13.24
C VAL A 436 -5.84 24.03 12.33
N VAL A 437 -4.77 23.29 11.96
CA VAL A 437 -4.83 22.05 11.14
C VAL A 437 -4.67 20.80 11.99
N SER A 438 -4.77 20.89 13.31
CA SER A 438 -4.44 19.78 14.23
C SER A 438 -5.42 19.71 15.41
N PRO A 439 -6.73 19.46 15.19
CA PRO A 439 -7.77 19.61 16.21
C PRO A 439 -7.70 18.60 17.37
N LEU A 440 -6.99 17.49 17.21
CA LEU A 440 -6.87 16.41 18.22
C LEU A 440 -5.50 16.40 18.94
N SER A 441 -4.57 17.27 18.50
CA SER A 441 -3.21 17.35 19.02
C SER A 441 -3.08 18.36 20.15
N LYS A 442 -2.19 18.10 21.11
CA LYS A 442 -1.90 18.98 22.24
C LYS A 442 -1.11 20.21 21.79
N ALA A 443 -1.55 21.41 22.19
CA ALA A 443 -0.80 22.64 21.95
C ALA A 443 0.53 22.64 22.71
N LYS A 444 1.57 23.24 22.11
CA LYS A 444 2.87 23.42 22.80
C LYS A 444 2.71 24.45 23.92
N PRO A 445 3.27 24.18 25.11
CA PRO A 445 3.15 25.12 26.25
C PRO A 445 3.80 26.48 26.00
N ASP A 446 4.87 26.51 25.23
CA ASP A 446 5.70 27.69 24.93
C ASP A 446 5.32 28.38 23.62
N ASP A 447 4.52 27.72 22.75
CA ASP A 447 4.06 28.26 21.47
C ASP A 447 2.66 27.70 21.11
N PRO A 448 1.57 28.24 21.69
CA PRO A 448 0.21 27.70 21.52
C PRO A 448 -0.35 27.75 20.10
N GLU A 449 0.27 28.52 19.19
CA GLU A 449 -0.07 28.55 17.77
C GLU A 449 0.36 27.26 17.06
N HIS A 450 1.21 26.45 17.69
CA HIS A 450 1.69 25.16 17.20
C HIS A 450 1.36 24.04 18.18
N VAL A 451 1.28 22.83 17.63
CA VAL A 451 0.99 21.60 18.38
C VAL A 451 2.21 20.68 18.42
N GLU A 452 2.24 19.80 19.41
CA GLU A 452 3.17 18.69 19.54
C GLU A 452 2.80 17.57 18.57
N ARG A 453 3.00 17.80 17.24
CA ARG A 453 2.68 16.91 16.14
C ARG A 453 3.88 16.78 15.22
N PHE A 454 4.04 15.61 14.63
CA PHE A 454 4.91 15.41 13.49
C PHE A 454 4.27 14.52 12.43
N GLU A 455 4.71 14.69 11.22
CA GLU A 455 4.51 13.73 10.13
C GLU A 455 5.87 13.29 9.63
N PHE A 456 5.93 12.09 9.07
CA PHE A 456 7.16 11.63 8.45
C PHE A 456 6.97 11.25 6.99
N PHE A 457 7.94 11.66 6.20
CA PHE A 457 7.95 11.60 4.75
C PHE A 457 9.12 10.75 4.27
N ILE A 458 8.87 9.89 3.28
CA ILE A 458 9.88 9.09 2.60
C ILE A 458 9.43 8.91 1.16
N GLY A 459 10.32 9.15 0.20
CA GLY A 459 9.99 8.93 -1.22
C GLY A 459 9.08 9.97 -1.84
N GLY A 460 8.91 11.15 -1.19
CA GLY A 460 8.11 12.26 -1.66
C GLY A 460 6.62 12.17 -1.30
N PHE A 461 6.28 11.42 -0.25
CA PHE A 461 4.92 11.37 0.31
C PHE A 461 4.92 11.05 1.81
N GLU A 462 3.87 11.46 2.49
CA GLU A 462 3.59 11.15 3.89
C GLU A 462 3.40 9.64 4.08
N VAL A 463 4.09 9.07 5.07
CA VAL A 463 3.98 7.66 5.47
C VAL A 463 3.22 7.49 6.77
N GLY A 464 3.33 8.45 7.67
CA GLY A 464 2.59 8.45 8.92
C GLY A 464 2.58 9.80 9.63
N ASN A 465 1.69 9.90 10.62
CA ASN A 465 1.37 11.09 11.38
C ASN A 465 1.24 10.73 12.87
N ALA A 466 1.80 11.57 13.74
CA ALA A 466 1.82 11.33 15.17
C ALA A 466 1.77 12.63 15.97
N PHE A 467 1.25 12.56 17.18
CA PHE A 467 1.19 13.71 18.08
C PHE A 467 1.09 13.32 19.56
N SER A 468 1.38 14.29 20.43
CA SER A 468 0.94 14.24 21.82
C SER A 468 -0.56 14.49 21.84
N GLU A 469 -1.31 13.60 22.49
CA GLU A 469 -2.77 13.64 22.50
C GLU A 469 -3.32 14.79 23.34
N LEU A 470 -4.31 15.48 22.79
CA LEU A 470 -5.10 16.42 23.57
C LEU A 470 -5.88 15.65 24.64
N ASN A 471 -5.60 15.92 25.90
CA ASN A 471 -6.17 15.22 27.05
C ASN A 471 -7.00 16.11 27.98
N ASP A 472 -7.24 17.38 27.59
CA ASP A 472 -8.15 18.29 28.27
C ASP A 472 -9.56 18.17 27.65
N PRO A 473 -10.57 17.66 28.39
CA PRO A 473 -11.92 17.48 27.85
C PRO A 473 -12.62 18.82 27.51
N VAL A 474 -12.29 19.91 28.20
CA VAL A 474 -12.91 21.22 27.94
C VAL A 474 -12.37 21.81 26.63
N GLU A 475 -11.05 21.75 26.47
CA GLU A 475 -10.43 22.19 25.21
C GLU A 475 -10.85 21.31 24.03
N GLN A 476 -10.93 19.98 24.22
CA GLN A 476 -11.37 19.08 23.16
C GLN A 476 -12.82 19.36 22.72
N HIS A 477 -13.72 19.60 23.68
CA HIS A 477 -15.10 19.97 23.36
C HIS A 477 -15.15 21.26 22.53
N LYS A 478 -14.42 22.28 22.94
CA LYS A 478 -14.33 23.55 22.20
C LYS A 478 -13.80 23.35 20.78
N ARG A 479 -12.75 22.55 20.60
CA ARG A 479 -12.21 22.27 19.26
C ARG A 479 -13.19 21.51 18.36
N PHE A 480 -14.01 20.63 18.92
CA PHE A 480 -15.10 20.00 18.17
C PHE A 480 -16.20 21.02 17.80
N GLU A 481 -16.54 21.97 18.67
CA GLU A 481 -17.45 23.07 18.32
C GLU A 481 -16.91 23.91 17.16
N ASP A 482 -15.63 24.25 17.17
CA ASP A 482 -14.97 24.97 16.08
C ASP A 482 -15.02 24.16 14.76
N GLN A 483 -14.80 22.85 14.80
CA GLN A 483 -14.94 21.95 13.64
C GLN A 483 -16.39 21.87 13.13
N LEU A 484 -17.38 21.83 14.01
CA LEU A 484 -18.79 21.89 13.59
C LEU A 484 -19.13 23.21 12.89
N ALA A 485 -18.53 24.33 13.31
CA ALA A 485 -18.70 25.61 12.64
C ALA A 485 -18.10 25.60 11.22
N GLU A 486 -16.93 24.99 11.02
CA GLU A 486 -16.34 24.80 9.68
C GLU A 486 -17.24 23.88 8.82
N ARG A 487 -17.75 22.79 9.38
CA ARG A 487 -18.72 21.91 8.70
C ARG A 487 -19.98 22.66 8.26
N GLY A 488 -20.49 23.55 9.11
CA GLY A 488 -21.61 24.44 8.78
C GLY A 488 -21.33 25.43 7.64
N ARG A 489 -20.06 25.68 7.35
CA ARG A 489 -19.59 26.49 6.21
C ARG A 489 -19.34 25.69 4.93
N GLY A 490 -19.53 24.37 4.98
CA GLY A 490 -19.41 23.47 3.82
C GLY A 490 -18.16 22.57 3.80
N ASP A 491 -17.40 22.51 4.89
CA ASP A 491 -16.28 21.57 5.04
C ASP A 491 -16.81 20.19 5.48
N ASP A 492 -17.09 19.32 4.52
CA ASP A 492 -17.62 17.97 4.75
C ASP A 492 -16.61 17.04 5.44
N GLU A 493 -15.34 17.40 5.50
CA GLU A 493 -14.25 16.61 6.10
C GLU A 493 -14.02 16.97 7.57
N ALA A 494 -14.54 18.11 8.04
CA ALA A 494 -14.42 18.54 9.43
C ALA A 494 -15.07 17.53 10.40
N HIS A 495 -14.49 17.42 11.60
CA HIS A 495 -14.92 16.47 12.63
C HIS A 495 -16.36 16.70 13.11
N GLN A 496 -17.03 15.60 13.47
CA GLN A 496 -18.31 15.63 14.17
C GLN A 496 -18.08 15.68 15.68
N MET A 497 -19.09 16.17 16.44
CA MET A 497 -19.09 16.08 17.89
C MET A 497 -19.26 14.62 18.32
N ASP A 498 -18.35 14.13 19.15
CA ASP A 498 -18.46 12.84 19.86
C ASP A 498 -18.49 13.11 21.36
N GLU A 499 -19.71 13.28 21.90
CA GLU A 499 -19.96 13.57 23.32
C GLU A 499 -19.48 12.42 24.23
N ASP A 500 -19.56 11.17 23.77
CA ASP A 500 -19.10 10.02 24.52
C ASP A 500 -17.56 10.01 24.62
N TYR A 501 -16.86 10.44 23.57
CA TYR A 501 -15.42 10.61 23.64
C TYR A 501 -15.00 11.73 24.59
N VAL A 502 -15.66 12.90 24.57
CA VAL A 502 -15.42 13.98 25.53
C VAL A 502 -15.69 13.51 26.97
N ARG A 503 -16.77 12.74 27.16
CA ARG A 503 -17.07 12.10 28.44
C ARG A 503 -15.97 11.13 28.87
N ALA A 504 -15.45 10.32 27.95
CA ALA A 504 -14.33 9.41 28.24
C ALA A 504 -13.09 10.18 28.71
N LEU A 505 -12.72 11.27 28.03
CA LEU A 505 -11.62 12.15 28.45
C LEU A 505 -11.82 12.71 29.86
N SER A 506 -13.08 12.95 30.26
CA SER A 506 -13.40 13.46 31.61
C SER A 506 -13.12 12.47 32.74
N TYR A 507 -12.91 11.17 32.42
CA TYR A 507 -12.39 10.17 33.37
C TYR A 507 -10.86 10.22 33.52
N GLY A 508 -10.18 10.98 32.66
CA GLY A 508 -8.74 11.21 32.69
C GLY A 508 -7.97 10.39 31.66
N LEU A 509 -7.60 11.00 30.55
CA LEU A 509 -6.59 10.47 29.63
C LEU A 509 -5.20 10.88 30.16
N PRO A 510 -4.30 9.94 30.53
CA PRO A 510 -2.93 10.31 30.91
C PRO A 510 -2.21 11.00 29.74
N PRO A 511 -1.08 11.69 29.97
CA PRO A 511 -0.23 12.12 28.86
C PRO A 511 0.03 10.94 27.92
N THR A 512 -0.34 11.08 26.65
CA THR A 512 -0.34 9.96 25.69
C THR A 512 0.21 10.45 24.36
N GLY A 513 1.06 9.63 23.74
CA GLY A 513 1.45 9.79 22.34
C GLY A 513 0.71 8.79 21.47
N GLY A 514 0.20 9.24 20.33
CA GLY A 514 -0.47 8.40 19.33
C GLY A 514 0.12 8.58 17.93
N GLU A 515 0.14 7.52 17.15
CA GLU A 515 0.70 7.52 15.79
C GLU A 515 -0.09 6.61 14.85
N GLY A 516 -0.31 7.09 13.63
CA GLY A 516 -0.87 6.34 12.51
C GLY A 516 0.15 6.17 11.38
N ILE A 517 0.35 4.94 10.90
CA ILE A 517 1.28 4.61 9.80
C ILE A 517 0.54 3.87 8.70
N GLY A 518 0.66 4.36 7.46
CA GLY A 518 0.10 3.72 6.28
C GLY A 518 0.88 2.45 5.89
N ILE A 519 0.35 1.28 6.20
CA ILE A 519 0.99 -0.01 5.86
C ILE A 519 1.13 -0.20 4.35
N ASP A 520 0.17 0.27 3.58
CA ASP A 520 0.24 0.20 2.12
C ASP A 520 1.40 1.06 1.59
N ARG A 521 1.54 2.30 2.06
CA ARG A 521 2.63 3.21 1.70
C ARG A 521 4.00 2.68 2.15
N LEU A 522 4.10 2.15 3.38
CA LEU A 522 5.33 1.49 3.86
C LEU A 522 5.69 0.27 2.99
N THR A 523 4.69 -0.51 2.57
CA THR A 523 4.93 -1.64 1.65
C THR A 523 5.40 -1.17 0.28
N MET A 524 4.83 -0.08 -0.27
CA MET A 524 5.30 0.52 -1.52
C MET A 524 6.79 0.87 -1.46
N LEU A 525 7.22 1.53 -0.40
CA LEU A 525 8.63 1.89 -0.18
C LEU A 525 9.55 0.68 -0.13
N LEU A 526 9.18 -0.35 0.63
CA LEU A 526 10.02 -1.54 0.84
C LEU A 526 10.05 -2.49 -0.35
N THR A 527 9.10 -2.36 -1.28
CA THR A 527 9.02 -3.18 -2.50
C THR A 527 9.38 -2.43 -3.78
N GLY A 528 9.57 -1.10 -3.71
CA GLY A 528 9.79 -0.25 -4.87
C GLY A 528 8.53 -0.07 -5.75
N SER A 529 7.35 -0.38 -5.22
CA SER A 529 6.08 -0.28 -5.94
C SER A 529 5.66 1.18 -6.09
N LYS A 530 5.29 1.60 -7.31
CA LYS A 530 4.98 3.00 -7.63
C LYS A 530 3.52 3.39 -7.38
N SER A 531 2.64 2.41 -7.22
CA SER A 531 1.22 2.62 -7.01
C SER A 531 0.71 1.79 -5.84
N ILE A 532 -0.18 2.37 -5.04
CA ILE A 532 -0.86 1.67 -3.94
C ILE A 532 -1.62 0.43 -4.44
N ARG A 533 -2.06 0.42 -5.71
CA ARG A 533 -2.70 -0.73 -6.36
C ARG A 533 -1.76 -1.90 -6.57
N ASP A 534 -0.45 -1.68 -6.61
CA ASP A 534 0.54 -2.75 -6.70
C ASP A 534 0.63 -3.57 -5.41
N VAL A 535 0.37 -2.94 -4.27
CA VAL A 535 0.50 -3.55 -2.94
C VAL A 535 -0.83 -3.99 -2.32
N ILE A 536 -1.95 -3.72 -2.97
CA ILE A 536 -3.29 -4.21 -2.62
C ILE A 536 -3.65 -5.36 -3.55
N LEU A 537 -4.05 -6.52 -2.99
CA LEU A 537 -4.37 -7.72 -3.79
C LEU A 537 -5.49 -7.45 -4.81
N PHE A 538 -6.58 -6.88 -4.35
CA PHE A 538 -7.74 -6.54 -5.18
C PHE A 538 -8.12 -5.09 -4.96
N PRO A 539 -7.44 -4.14 -5.64
CA PRO A 539 -7.76 -2.72 -5.52
C PRO A 539 -9.12 -2.41 -6.15
N LEU A 540 -9.78 -1.36 -5.64
CA LEU A 540 -11.00 -0.88 -6.26
C LEU A 540 -10.69 -0.30 -7.66
N MET A 541 -11.36 -0.80 -8.67
CA MET A 541 -11.22 -0.38 -10.07
C MET A 541 -12.51 0.26 -10.57
N ARG A 542 -12.38 1.27 -11.43
CA ARG A 542 -13.56 1.79 -12.15
C ARG A 542 -14.20 0.69 -13.00
N SER A 543 -15.52 0.74 -13.15
CA SER A 543 -16.23 -0.18 -14.06
C SER A 543 -15.66 -0.04 -15.49
N ALA A 544 -15.43 -1.17 -16.19
CA ALA A 544 -14.94 -1.18 -17.55
C ALA A 544 -15.85 -0.37 -18.51
N LYS A 545 -17.17 -0.40 -18.29
CA LYS A 545 -18.14 0.41 -19.06
C LYS A 545 -17.97 1.93 -18.90
N ASN A 546 -17.40 2.40 -17.81
CA ASN A 546 -17.18 3.84 -17.56
C ASN A 546 -15.84 4.32 -18.13
N VAL A 547 -14.93 3.41 -18.49
CA VAL A 547 -13.65 3.75 -19.12
C VAL A 547 -13.84 4.04 -20.61
N GLU A 548 -14.71 3.28 -21.30
CA GLU A 548 -15.04 3.50 -22.72
C GLU A 548 -15.82 4.81 -22.98
N GLN A 549 -16.52 5.37 -21.97
CA GLN A 549 -17.25 6.63 -22.09
C GLN A 549 -16.39 7.87 -21.78
N ALA A 550 -15.19 7.69 -21.24
CA ALA A 550 -14.28 8.78 -20.85
C ALA A 550 -13.12 8.98 -21.86
N GLN A 551 -13.02 8.13 -22.89
CA GLN A 551 -12.17 8.30 -24.07
C GLN A 551 -12.99 8.88 -25.24
#